data_c14823780262dfe9c32603085b607975
#
_entry.id   c14823780262dfe9c32603085b607975
#
_cell.length_a   1.000
_cell.length_b   1.000
_cell.length_c   1.000
_cell.angle_alpha   90.00
_cell.angle_beta   90.00
_cell.angle_gamma   90.00
#
_symmetry.space_group_name_H-M   'P 1'
#
loop_
_entity.id
_entity.type
_entity.pdbx_description
1 polymer ?
#
loop_
_entity_poly.entity_id
_entity_poly.type
_entity_poly.pdbx_seq_one_letter_code
_entity_poly.pdbx_strand_id
1 'polypeptide(L)'
;VDLDVFHKGFARARDEAGWMHVDRRGRAVYTRRFAAVEPFYNGQARVERLDGGLDVIDEQGDTIVELRSARANDFAELSADLVGHWRTDTLATAVSLGVFDVLPGPEAFLAERCEVPLDKMRRLLRALAELGVVTRQHDGAWAPTPKGAFLRSEHPLTLAGAAREYAGPLRQRWASLGMALRAEVFRPDDVFQEVASTPGRCRAHHRMLESYARHDYEPLVDGLPIQPGDIVVDAGGGTGTLASLVAAKWPSSTVHVLDLPGVATVACELRAPVHFVETNLFDPWPISADVVLLARVLHDWDDPDAIRLLVRARHALKPGGRIAIVEMVLDEDGHGGGLCDLHLLAVTGGRERTRRDFERILGAAGLRLTREQRTPALPRVLVAAPA
;
A
#
# COMPACT_ATOMS: atom_id res chain seq x y z
N VAL A 1 -0.05 -3.00 -39.38
CA VAL A 1 -1.43 -3.53 -39.25
C VAL A 1 -1.29 -4.87 -38.53
N ASP A 2 -1.88 -4.98 -37.35
CA ASP A 2 -1.96 -6.24 -36.61
C ASP A 2 -3.22 -6.98 -37.07
N LEU A 3 -3.09 -8.27 -37.32
CA LEU A 3 -4.18 -9.13 -37.72
C LEU A 3 -4.17 -10.41 -36.89
N ASP A 4 -5.31 -10.73 -36.30
CA ASP A 4 -5.50 -11.94 -35.51
C ASP A 4 -6.06 -13.10 -36.37
N VAL A 5 -6.19 -14.28 -35.77
CA VAL A 5 -6.78 -15.45 -36.43
C VAL A 5 -8.27 -15.25 -36.69
N PHE A 6 -8.74 -15.82 -37.82
CA PHE A 6 -10.16 -15.77 -38.16
C PHE A 6 -10.99 -16.70 -37.25
N HIS A 7 -12.04 -16.15 -36.67
CA HIS A 7 -13.03 -16.88 -35.89
C HIS A 7 -14.43 -16.64 -36.51
N LYS A 8 -15.15 -17.70 -36.87
CA LYS A 8 -16.51 -17.64 -37.46
C LYS A 8 -16.67 -16.64 -38.62
N GLY A 9 -15.61 -16.41 -39.40
CA GLY A 9 -15.65 -15.57 -40.60
C GLY A 9 -15.09 -14.15 -40.39
N PHE A 10 -14.75 -13.79 -39.18
CA PHE A 10 -14.19 -12.48 -38.83
C PHE A 10 -12.84 -12.62 -38.16
N ALA A 11 -11.97 -11.62 -38.32
CA ALA A 11 -10.75 -11.47 -37.57
C ALA A 11 -10.68 -10.09 -36.95
N ARG A 12 -9.95 -9.95 -35.83
CA ARG A 12 -9.60 -8.65 -35.28
C ARG A 12 -8.42 -8.09 -36.06
N ALA A 13 -8.50 -6.82 -36.42
CA ALA A 13 -7.42 -6.11 -37.07
C ALA A 13 -7.23 -4.72 -36.45
N ARG A 14 -6.02 -4.20 -36.49
CA ARG A 14 -5.69 -2.87 -35.98
C ARG A 14 -5.03 -2.04 -37.06
N ASP A 15 -5.50 -0.80 -37.24
CA ASP A 15 -4.83 0.25 -38.00
C ASP A 15 -4.41 1.41 -37.07
N GLU A 16 -3.93 2.50 -37.65
CA GLU A 16 -3.52 3.68 -36.87
C GLU A 16 -4.66 4.32 -36.06
N ALA A 17 -5.90 4.15 -36.51
CA ALA A 17 -7.09 4.67 -35.81
C ALA A 17 -7.63 3.76 -34.71
N GLY A 18 -7.19 2.49 -34.63
CA GLY A 18 -7.60 1.56 -33.58
C GLY A 18 -7.99 0.18 -34.09
N TRP A 19 -8.63 -0.60 -33.20
CA TRP A 19 -9.09 -1.96 -33.48
C TRP A 19 -10.44 -2.00 -34.23
N MET A 20 -10.61 -3.02 -35.07
CA MET A 20 -11.83 -3.31 -35.82
C MET A 20 -11.97 -4.80 -36.09
N HIS A 21 -13.12 -5.20 -36.62
CA HIS A 21 -13.28 -6.51 -37.24
C HIS A 21 -13.19 -6.42 -38.77
N VAL A 22 -12.58 -7.43 -39.36
CA VAL A 22 -12.47 -7.57 -40.81
C VAL A 22 -13.11 -8.91 -41.29
N ASP A 23 -13.65 -8.90 -42.49
CA ASP A 23 -14.20 -10.13 -43.14
C ASP A 23 -13.05 -10.98 -43.74
N ARG A 24 -13.36 -12.16 -44.25
CA ARG A 24 -12.39 -13.09 -44.90
C ARG A 24 -11.66 -12.48 -46.12
N ARG A 25 -12.12 -11.34 -46.63
CA ARG A 25 -11.47 -10.61 -47.72
C ARG A 25 -10.61 -9.47 -47.21
N GLY A 26 -10.45 -9.35 -45.89
CA GLY A 26 -9.68 -8.28 -45.23
C GLY A 26 -10.37 -6.92 -45.23
N ARG A 27 -11.68 -6.85 -45.53
CA ARG A 27 -12.41 -5.57 -45.53
C ARG A 27 -12.99 -5.33 -44.14
N ALA A 28 -12.90 -4.09 -43.68
CA ALA A 28 -13.54 -3.68 -42.42
C ALA A 28 -15.06 -3.94 -42.50
N VAL A 29 -15.59 -4.57 -41.47
CA VAL A 29 -17.02 -4.94 -41.35
C VAL A 29 -17.87 -3.70 -41.07
N TYR A 30 -17.29 -2.72 -40.36
CA TYR A 30 -17.88 -1.44 -40.04
C TYR A 30 -16.79 -0.34 -40.02
N THR A 31 -17.18 0.93 -39.97
CA THR A 31 -16.28 2.06 -40.05
C THR A 31 -15.69 2.47 -38.69
N ARG A 32 -16.34 2.09 -37.58
CA ARG A 32 -15.92 2.43 -36.20
C ARG A 32 -14.55 1.84 -35.88
N ARG A 33 -13.82 2.54 -35.01
CA ARG A 33 -12.56 2.07 -34.41
C ARG A 33 -12.70 2.09 -32.90
N PHE A 34 -12.03 1.14 -32.27
CA PHE A 34 -12.11 0.91 -30.84
C PHE A 34 -10.70 0.81 -30.22
N ALA A 35 -10.60 1.07 -28.93
CA ALA A 35 -9.38 0.85 -28.17
C ALA A 35 -9.04 -0.65 -28.06
N ALA A 36 -10.08 -1.50 -27.93
CA ALA A 36 -9.97 -2.95 -27.95
C ALA A 36 -11.27 -3.58 -28.50
N VAL A 37 -11.16 -4.75 -29.13
CA VAL A 37 -12.31 -5.54 -29.58
C VAL A 37 -12.11 -7.01 -29.22
N GLU A 38 -13.16 -7.70 -28.78
CA GLU A 38 -13.18 -9.15 -28.63
C GLU A 38 -13.69 -9.82 -29.90
N PRO A 39 -13.37 -11.09 -30.16
CA PRO A 39 -13.97 -11.83 -31.29
C PRO A 39 -15.49 -11.89 -31.19
N PHE A 40 -16.17 -11.96 -32.34
CA PHE A 40 -17.61 -12.16 -32.33
C PHE A 40 -17.99 -13.53 -31.75
N TYR A 41 -18.92 -13.51 -30.80
CA TYR A 41 -19.57 -14.68 -30.22
C TYR A 41 -21.09 -14.57 -30.42
N ASN A 42 -21.70 -15.52 -31.13
CA ASN A 42 -23.14 -15.51 -31.43
C ASN A 42 -23.64 -14.18 -32.04
N GLY A 43 -22.85 -13.58 -32.95
CA GLY A 43 -23.18 -12.33 -33.61
C GLY A 43 -22.94 -11.07 -32.80
N GLN A 44 -22.31 -11.19 -31.62
CA GLN A 44 -22.04 -10.08 -30.72
C GLN A 44 -20.55 -10.04 -30.30
N ALA A 45 -20.00 -8.85 -30.11
CA ALA A 45 -18.66 -8.65 -29.59
C ALA A 45 -18.64 -7.54 -28.53
N ARG A 46 -17.88 -7.77 -27.46
CA ARG A 46 -17.56 -6.71 -26.51
C ARG A 46 -16.43 -5.85 -27.08
N VAL A 47 -16.60 -4.55 -27.02
CA VAL A 47 -15.64 -3.59 -27.53
C VAL A 47 -15.39 -2.48 -26.51
N GLU A 48 -14.15 -2.01 -26.41
CA GLU A 48 -13.81 -0.82 -25.65
C GLU A 48 -13.70 0.38 -26.61
N ARG A 49 -14.49 1.42 -26.36
CA ARG A 49 -14.47 2.65 -27.12
C ARG A 49 -13.19 3.44 -26.84
N LEU A 50 -12.79 4.33 -27.77
CA LEU A 50 -11.63 5.20 -27.58
C LEU A 50 -11.80 6.19 -26.41
N ASP A 51 -13.04 6.48 -26.03
CA ASP A 51 -13.39 7.29 -24.85
C ASP A 51 -13.42 6.49 -23.53
N GLY A 52 -13.02 5.22 -23.56
CA GLY A 52 -12.99 4.32 -22.41
C GLY A 52 -14.35 3.69 -22.08
N GLY A 53 -15.41 3.95 -22.83
CA GLY A 53 -16.69 3.27 -22.71
C GLY A 53 -16.58 1.80 -23.13
N LEU A 54 -17.49 0.97 -22.67
CA LEU A 54 -17.55 -0.47 -22.99
C LEU A 54 -18.92 -0.81 -23.55
N ASP A 55 -18.96 -1.28 -24.79
CA ASP A 55 -20.18 -1.64 -25.49
C ASP A 55 -20.19 -3.13 -25.85
N VAL A 56 -21.39 -3.69 -26.03
CA VAL A 56 -21.62 -4.89 -26.85
C VAL A 56 -22.16 -4.41 -28.18
N ILE A 57 -21.51 -4.83 -29.27
CA ILE A 57 -21.92 -4.47 -30.63
C ILE A 57 -22.36 -5.74 -31.39
N ASP A 58 -23.18 -5.54 -32.42
CA ASP A 58 -23.50 -6.57 -33.44
C ASP A 58 -22.44 -6.62 -34.53
N GLU A 59 -22.67 -7.50 -35.52
CA GLU A 59 -21.79 -7.68 -36.69
C GLU A 59 -21.78 -6.46 -37.62
N GLN A 60 -22.75 -5.56 -37.51
CA GLN A 60 -22.82 -4.27 -38.24
C GLN A 60 -22.04 -3.17 -37.51
N GLY A 61 -21.58 -3.43 -36.30
CA GLY A 61 -20.88 -2.45 -35.45
C GLY A 61 -21.80 -1.53 -34.66
N ASP A 62 -23.12 -1.84 -34.65
CA ASP A 62 -24.09 -1.07 -33.89
C ASP A 62 -24.12 -1.51 -32.42
N THR A 63 -24.23 -0.55 -31.51
CA THR A 63 -24.26 -0.83 -30.07
C THR A 63 -25.59 -1.47 -29.68
N ILE A 64 -25.54 -2.70 -29.20
CA ILE A 64 -26.71 -3.43 -28.65
C ILE A 64 -26.94 -3.01 -27.18
N VAL A 65 -25.85 -2.97 -26.42
CA VAL A 65 -25.86 -2.62 -24.98
C VAL A 65 -24.61 -1.83 -24.64
N GLU A 66 -24.79 -0.72 -23.93
CA GLU A 66 -23.71 -0.03 -23.25
C GLU A 66 -23.48 -0.67 -21.89
N LEU A 67 -22.32 -1.31 -21.68
CA LEU A 67 -21.93 -1.93 -20.41
C LEU A 67 -21.28 -0.94 -19.45
N ARG A 68 -20.61 0.05 -20.00
CA ARG A 68 -19.96 1.13 -19.27
C ARG A 68 -19.98 2.39 -20.13
N SER A 69 -20.48 3.47 -19.59
CA SER A 69 -20.47 4.77 -20.25
C SER A 69 -19.03 5.20 -20.57
N ALA A 70 -18.88 6.14 -21.50
CA ALA A 70 -17.64 6.91 -21.67
C ALA A 70 -17.09 7.31 -20.31
N ARG A 71 -15.77 7.33 -20.17
CA ARG A 71 -15.14 7.77 -18.91
C ARG A 71 -15.87 9.00 -18.40
N ALA A 72 -16.26 8.94 -17.13
CA ALA A 72 -16.92 10.05 -16.47
C ALA A 72 -16.21 11.33 -16.87
N ASN A 73 -16.97 12.38 -17.14
CA ASN A 73 -16.35 13.63 -17.54
C ASN A 73 -15.34 14.04 -16.49
N ASP A 74 -14.21 14.60 -16.90
CA ASP A 74 -13.10 15.00 -16.04
C ASP A 74 -13.56 15.81 -14.82
N PHE A 75 -14.66 16.57 -14.97
CA PHE A 75 -15.29 17.29 -13.86
C PHE A 75 -15.83 16.36 -12.78
N ALA A 76 -16.50 15.27 -13.13
CA ALA A 76 -17.04 14.33 -12.15
C ALA A 76 -15.92 13.53 -11.45
N GLU A 77 -14.88 13.13 -12.18
CA GLU A 77 -13.70 12.48 -11.61
C GLU A 77 -12.99 13.40 -10.62
N LEU A 78 -12.67 14.63 -11.04
CA LEU A 78 -12.05 15.61 -10.16
C LEU A 78 -12.93 15.94 -8.96
N SER A 79 -14.25 16.07 -9.15
CA SER A 79 -15.19 16.29 -8.04
C SER A 79 -15.18 15.13 -7.05
N ALA A 80 -15.08 13.88 -7.51
CA ALA A 80 -14.96 12.71 -6.67
C ALA A 80 -13.64 12.70 -5.87
N ASP A 81 -12.54 13.12 -6.49
CA ASP A 81 -11.24 13.25 -5.82
C ASP A 81 -11.27 14.31 -4.72
N LEU A 82 -11.90 15.48 -4.97
CA LEU A 82 -12.03 16.56 -3.99
C LEU A 82 -12.77 16.12 -2.71
N VAL A 83 -13.75 15.23 -2.84
CA VAL A 83 -14.50 14.68 -1.71
C VAL A 83 -13.99 13.31 -1.26
N GLY A 84 -12.86 12.86 -1.75
CA GLY A 84 -12.26 11.54 -1.49
C GLY A 84 -12.13 11.22 0.00
N HIS A 85 -11.93 12.23 0.86
CA HIS A 85 -11.86 12.06 2.30
C HIS A 85 -13.18 11.54 2.95
N TRP A 86 -14.34 11.75 2.31
CA TRP A 86 -15.59 11.18 2.82
C TRP A 86 -15.54 9.66 2.93
N ARG A 87 -14.80 9.01 2.03
CA ARG A 87 -14.60 7.55 2.05
C ARG A 87 -13.87 7.12 3.31
N THR A 88 -12.73 7.74 3.59
CA THR A 88 -11.91 7.43 4.78
C THR A 88 -12.67 7.73 6.06
N ASP A 89 -13.33 8.90 6.15
CA ASP A 89 -14.10 9.30 7.33
C ASP A 89 -15.29 8.37 7.60
N THR A 90 -15.99 7.93 6.54
CA THR A 90 -17.09 6.96 6.66
C THR A 90 -16.58 5.61 7.20
N LEU A 91 -15.48 5.08 6.65
CA LEU A 91 -14.89 3.83 7.09
C LEU A 91 -14.40 3.91 8.54
N ALA A 92 -13.69 4.98 8.90
CA ALA A 92 -13.19 5.21 10.25
C ALA A 92 -14.34 5.36 11.27
N THR A 93 -15.40 6.06 10.90
CA THR A 93 -16.60 6.20 11.74
C THR A 93 -17.26 4.84 11.97
N ALA A 94 -17.48 4.05 10.92
CA ALA A 94 -18.08 2.73 11.03
C ALA A 94 -17.23 1.77 11.90
N VAL A 95 -15.90 1.82 11.74
CA VAL A 95 -14.95 1.08 12.58
C VAL A 95 -15.03 1.53 14.04
N SER A 96 -15.10 2.85 14.29
CA SER A 96 -15.16 3.39 15.65
C SER A 96 -16.46 3.05 16.37
N LEU A 97 -17.57 2.96 15.62
CA LEU A 97 -18.88 2.52 16.11
C LEU A 97 -18.98 1.00 16.27
N GLY A 98 -17.95 0.22 15.88
CA GLY A 98 -17.93 -1.24 15.99
C GLY A 98 -18.82 -1.97 14.97
N VAL A 99 -19.26 -1.30 13.90
CA VAL A 99 -20.20 -1.87 12.91
C VAL A 99 -19.68 -3.18 12.33
N PHE A 100 -18.39 -3.24 11.96
CA PHE A 100 -17.80 -4.42 11.33
C PHE A 100 -17.64 -5.61 12.30
N ASP A 101 -17.55 -5.34 13.61
CA ASP A 101 -17.40 -6.37 14.63
C ASP A 101 -18.77 -6.95 15.05
N VAL A 102 -19.85 -6.21 14.79
CA VAL A 102 -21.25 -6.64 15.06
C VAL A 102 -21.87 -7.36 13.86
N LEU A 103 -21.44 -7.05 12.63
CA LEU A 103 -21.89 -7.71 11.40
C LEU A 103 -21.60 -9.24 11.43
N PRO A 104 -22.52 -10.11 10.90
CA PRO A 104 -23.72 -9.78 10.15
C PRO A 104 -24.96 -9.56 11.04
N GLY A 105 -25.96 -8.82 10.50
CA GLY A 105 -27.23 -8.64 11.19
C GLY A 105 -28.20 -7.70 10.49
N PRO A 106 -29.50 -7.68 10.91
CA PRO A 106 -30.47 -6.76 10.39
C PRO A 106 -30.25 -5.32 10.92
N GLU A 107 -30.75 -4.33 10.20
CA GLU A 107 -30.54 -2.90 10.50
C GLU A 107 -30.87 -2.51 11.95
N ALA A 108 -31.96 -3.04 12.50
CA ALA A 108 -32.38 -2.72 13.87
C ALA A 108 -31.40 -3.28 14.91
N PHE A 109 -30.90 -4.49 14.70
CA PHE A 109 -29.89 -5.12 15.55
C PHE A 109 -28.56 -4.34 15.52
N LEU A 110 -28.10 -3.95 14.33
CA LEU A 110 -26.88 -3.15 14.17
C LEU A 110 -27.04 -1.78 14.83
N ALA A 111 -28.20 -1.14 14.66
CA ALA A 111 -28.52 0.15 15.26
C ALA A 111 -28.45 0.10 16.79
N GLU A 112 -29.07 -0.92 17.39
CA GLU A 112 -29.05 -1.16 18.84
C GLU A 112 -27.63 -1.45 19.36
N ARG A 113 -26.92 -2.38 18.71
CA ARG A 113 -25.59 -2.81 19.14
C ARG A 113 -24.51 -1.73 19.02
N CYS A 114 -24.65 -0.86 18.03
CA CYS A 114 -23.74 0.27 17.82
C CYS A 114 -24.20 1.57 18.48
N GLU A 115 -25.31 1.56 19.22
CA GLU A 115 -25.90 2.73 19.88
C GLU A 115 -26.18 3.89 18.91
N VAL A 116 -26.61 3.55 17.69
CA VAL A 116 -26.90 4.52 16.61
C VAL A 116 -28.39 4.50 16.29
N PRO A 117 -29.07 5.65 16.18
CA PRO A 117 -30.47 5.70 15.75
C PRO A 117 -30.68 4.97 14.42
N LEU A 118 -31.77 4.22 14.29
CA LEU A 118 -32.04 3.35 13.15
C LEU A 118 -31.99 4.07 11.80
N ASP A 119 -32.54 5.29 11.73
CA ASP A 119 -32.50 6.10 10.51
C ASP A 119 -31.08 6.49 10.12
N LYS A 120 -30.18 6.75 11.08
CA LYS A 120 -28.76 7.04 10.85
C LYS A 120 -27.99 5.79 10.47
N MET A 121 -28.27 4.66 11.12
CA MET A 121 -27.65 3.36 10.75
C MET A 121 -27.98 3.00 9.30
N ARG A 122 -29.22 3.19 8.85
CA ARG A 122 -29.61 2.97 7.43
C ARG A 122 -28.81 3.83 6.47
N ARG A 123 -28.58 5.10 6.82
CA ARG A 123 -27.74 5.99 6.00
C ARG A 123 -26.30 5.52 5.94
N LEU A 124 -25.73 5.13 7.07
CA LEU A 124 -24.37 4.61 7.16
C LEU A 124 -24.21 3.33 6.32
N LEU A 125 -25.10 2.35 6.49
CA LEU A 125 -25.06 1.10 5.75
C LEU A 125 -25.16 1.31 4.23
N ARG A 126 -25.96 2.28 3.78
CA ARG A 126 -26.05 2.66 2.36
C ARG A 126 -24.69 3.19 1.85
N ALA A 127 -24.03 4.08 2.60
CA ALA A 127 -22.72 4.60 2.25
C ALA A 127 -21.64 3.49 2.24
N LEU A 128 -21.68 2.58 3.22
CA LEU A 128 -20.77 1.43 3.28
C LEU A 128 -21.00 0.45 2.12
N ALA A 129 -22.24 0.29 1.66
CA ALA A 129 -22.55 -0.51 0.47
C ALA A 129 -22.02 0.14 -0.82
N GLU A 130 -22.13 1.46 -0.95
CA GLU A 130 -21.55 2.23 -2.06
C GLU A 130 -20.02 2.07 -2.09
N LEU A 131 -19.37 2.01 -0.93
CA LEU A 131 -17.93 1.74 -0.81
C LEU A 131 -17.56 0.28 -1.05
N GLY A 132 -18.55 -0.61 -1.22
CA GLY A 132 -18.37 -2.03 -1.48
C GLY A 132 -17.82 -2.81 -0.28
N VAL A 133 -17.99 -2.33 0.94
CA VAL A 133 -17.50 -3.01 2.17
C VAL A 133 -18.59 -3.77 2.92
N VAL A 134 -19.86 -3.53 2.62
CA VAL A 134 -20.99 -4.32 3.10
C VAL A 134 -21.94 -4.67 1.96
N THR A 135 -22.73 -5.72 2.14
CA THR A 135 -23.73 -6.15 1.18
C THR A 135 -24.99 -6.59 1.93
N ARG A 136 -26.16 -6.41 1.30
CA ARG A 136 -27.43 -6.87 1.83
C ARG A 136 -27.71 -8.29 1.36
N GLN A 137 -28.01 -9.18 2.27
CA GLN A 137 -28.33 -10.59 2.01
C GLN A 137 -29.80 -10.76 1.61
N HIS A 138 -30.17 -11.92 1.09
CA HIS A 138 -31.55 -12.25 0.66
C HIS A 138 -32.58 -12.18 1.80
N ASP A 139 -32.15 -12.49 3.03
CA ASP A 139 -32.97 -12.40 4.25
C ASP A 139 -33.11 -10.97 4.80
N GLY A 140 -32.49 -9.99 4.14
CA GLY A 140 -32.49 -8.59 4.52
C GLY A 140 -31.42 -8.20 5.54
N ALA A 141 -30.61 -9.13 6.03
CA ALA A 141 -29.47 -8.83 6.89
C ALA A 141 -28.33 -8.18 6.09
N TRP A 142 -27.53 -7.39 6.76
CA TRP A 142 -26.28 -6.86 6.21
C TRP A 142 -25.12 -7.75 6.63
N ALA A 143 -24.14 -7.92 5.73
CA ALA A 143 -22.94 -8.68 5.98
C ALA A 143 -21.71 -7.95 5.40
N PRO A 144 -20.50 -8.16 5.96
CA PRO A 144 -19.28 -7.63 5.34
C PRO A 144 -19.02 -8.36 4.01
N THR A 145 -18.55 -7.62 3.01
CA THR A 145 -17.95 -8.20 1.82
C THR A 145 -16.54 -8.75 2.15
N PRO A 146 -15.89 -9.52 1.26
CA PRO A 146 -14.47 -9.87 1.44
C PRO A 146 -13.57 -8.66 1.69
N LYS A 147 -13.84 -7.54 1.00
CA LYS A 147 -13.16 -6.25 1.23
C LYS A 147 -13.46 -5.68 2.62
N GLY A 148 -14.71 -5.73 3.05
CA GLY A 148 -15.13 -5.21 4.36
C GLY A 148 -14.65 -6.06 5.53
N ALA A 149 -14.32 -7.33 5.31
CA ALA A 149 -13.78 -8.22 6.34
C ALA A 149 -12.46 -7.69 6.93
N PHE A 150 -11.65 -7.00 6.14
CA PHE A 150 -10.41 -6.34 6.61
C PHE A 150 -10.65 -5.20 7.61
N LEU A 151 -11.89 -4.75 7.82
CA LEU A 151 -12.22 -3.70 8.79
C LEU A 151 -12.70 -4.28 10.15
N ARG A 152 -12.75 -5.60 10.29
CA ARG A 152 -13.02 -6.27 11.56
C ARG A 152 -11.78 -6.21 12.46
N SER A 153 -11.98 -5.95 13.74
CA SER A 153 -10.87 -5.81 14.71
C SER A 153 -10.04 -7.09 14.86
N GLU A 154 -10.66 -8.27 14.74
CA GLU A 154 -10.01 -9.58 14.88
C GLU A 154 -9.44 -10.16 13.58
N HIS A 155 -9.58 -9.46 12.46
CA HIS A 155 -9.03 -9.95 11.19
C HIS A 155 -7.48 -9.97 11.27
N PRO A 156 -6.78 -11.04 10.84
CA PRO A 156 -5.31 -11.13 10.91
C PRO A 156 -4.57 -9.97 10.20
N LEU A 157 -5.18 -9.43 9.13
CA LEU A 157 -4.69 -8.27 8.37
C LEU A 157 -5.68 -7.10 8.52
N THR A 158 -6.07 -6.78 9.76
CA THR A 158 -7.07 -5.74 9.99
C THR A 158 -6.59 -4.36 9.59
N LEU A 159 -7.39 -3.63 8.81
CA LEU A 159 -7.19 -2.23 8.47
C LEU A 159 -7.99 -1.28 9.38
N ALA A 160 -8.59 -1.78 10.46
CA ALA A 160 -9.34 -0.95 11.40
C ALA A 160 -8.46 0.13 12.05
N GLY A 161 -7.20 -0.20 12.38
CA GLY A 161 -6.20 0.75 12.85
C GLY A 161 -5.88 1.82 11.80
N ALA A 162 -5.65 1.40 10.57
CA ALA A 162 -5.37 2.29 9.44
C ALA A 162 -6.52 3.28 9.19
N ALA A 163 -7.77 2.81 9.21
CA ALA A 163 -8.93 3.67 9.04
C ALA A 163 -8.96 4.81 10.07
N ARG A 164 -8.68 4.51 11.35
CA ARG A 164 -8.63 5.50 12.44
C ARG A 164 -7.45 6.47 12.28
N GLU A 165 -6.25 5.96 11.98
CA GLU A 165 -5.04 6.77 11.83
C GLU A 165 -5.15 7.74 10.64
N TYR A 166 -5.57 7.25 9.47
CA TYR A 166 -5.72 8.09 8.27
C TYR A 166 -6.88 9.08 8.32
N ALA A 167 -7.94 8.82 9.08
CA ALA A 167 -9.02 9.78 9.30
C ALA A 167 -8.72 10.76 10.46
N GLY A 168 -7.79 10.41 11.32
CA GLY A 168 -7.46 11.13 12.55
C GLY A 168 -6.07 11.79 12.53
N PRO A 169 -5.12 11.30 13.33
CA PRO A 169 -3.82 11.98 13.54
C PRO A 169 -3.05 12.23 12.25
N LEU A 170 -2.97 11.25 11.36
CA LEU A 170 -2.22 11.40 10.10
C LEU A 170 -2.87 12.41 9.15
N ARG A 171 -4.21 12.47 9.10
CA ARG A 171 -4.92 13.48 8.31
C ARG A 171 -4.63 14.90 8.77
N GLN A 172 -4.53 15.12 10.09
CA GLN A 172 -4.26 16.44 10.63
C GLN A 172 -2.91 17.00 10.14
N ARG A 173 -1.92 16.13 9.93
CA ARG A 173 -0.60 16.52 9.42
C ARG A 173 -0.64 17.01 7.97
N TRP A 174 -1.57 16.55 7.16
CA TRP A 174 -1.76 17.05 5.79
C TRP A 174 -2.15 18.54 5.71
N ALA A 175 -2.66 19.13 6.78
CA ALA A 175 -2.94 20.57 6.83
C ALA A 175 -1.67 21.41 6.63
N SER A 176 -0.49 20.88 6.93
CA SER A 176 0.81 21.55 6.76
C SER A 176 1.43 21.37 5.37
N LEU A 177 0.85 20.56 4.48
CA LEU A 177 1.43 20.24 3.17
C LEU A 177 1.79 21.47 2.34
N GLY A 178 0.89 22.47 2.30
CA GLY A 178 1.14 23.71 1.57
C GLY A 178 2.34 24.50 2.10
N MET A 179 2.60 24.42 3.40
CA MET A 179 3.79 25.01 4.03
C MET A 179 5.05 24.18 3.74
N ALA A 180 4.93 22.87 3.84
CA ALA A 180 6.01 21.91 3.55
C ALA A 180 6.55 22.09 2.13
N LEU A 181 5.66 22.24 1.14
CA LEU A 181 6.04 22.44 -0.26
C LEU A 181 6.71 23.79 -0.57
N ARG A 182 6.56 24.79 0.29
CA ARG A 182 7.19 26.11 0.11
C ARG A 182 8.51 26.27 0.89
N ALA A 183 8.76 25.40 1.83
CA ALA A 183 9.96 25.46 2.66
C ALA A 183 11.16 24.81 1.95
N GLU A 184 12.35 25.42 2.01
CA GLU A 184 13.57 24.75 1.56
C GLU A 184 13.90 23.52 2.43
N VAL A 185 13.62 23.62 3.73
CA VAL A 185 13.70 22.52 4.69
C VAL A 185 12.42 22.51 5.50
N PHE A 186 11.70 21.40 5.48
CA PHE A 186 10.51 21.20 6.28
C PHE A 186 10.77 20.12 7.34
N ARG A 187 10.57 20.47 8.60
CA ARG A 187 10.67 19.57 9.73
C ARG A 187 9.35 19.66 10.53
N PRO A 188 8.44 18.70 10.33
CA PRO A 188 7.23 18.62 11.14
C PRO A 188 7.56 18.27 12.59
N ASP A 189 6.58 18.40 13.48
CA ASP A 189 6.69 17.85 14.83
C ASP A 189 7.02 16.36 14.77
N ASP A 190 7.92 15.89 15.64
CA ASP A 190 8.41 14.52 15.63
C ASP A 190 7.27 13.53 15.91
N VAL A 191 6.80 12.89 14.84
CA VAL A 191 5.71 11.90 14.89
C VAL A 191 6.12 10.67 15.70
N PHE A 192 7.39 10.28 15.67
CA PHE A 192 7.87 9.09 16.37
C PHE A 192 7.86 9.31 17.88
N GLN A 193 8.29 10.49 18.34
CA GLN A 193 8.19 10.87 19.75
C GLN A 193 6.72 11.03 20.18
N GLU A 194 5.86 11.62 19.35
CA GLU A 194 4.43 11.71 19.64
C GLU A 194 3.81 10.32 19.79
N VAL A 195 4.08 9.42 18.85
CA VAL A 195 3.58 8.04 18.88
C VAL A 195 4.11 7.29 20.10
N ALA A 196 5.38 7.43 20.42
CA ALA A 196 6.01 6.77 21.57
C ALA A 196 5.62 7.39 22.93
N SER A 197 4.94 8.56 22.95
CA SER A 197 4.66 9.33 24.16
C SER A 197 3.76 8.61 25.17
N THR A 198 2.84 7.77 24.70
CA THR A 198 1.96 6.97 25.55
C THR A 198 1.77 5.55 25.01
N PRO A 199 1.64 4.53 25.88
CA PRO A 199 1.42 3.14 25.42
C PRO A 199 0.17 2.98 24.56
N GLY A 200 -0.90 3.72 24.84
CA GLY A 200 -2.14 3.67 24.07
C GLY A 200 -1.98 4.18 22.64
N ARG A 201 -1.31 5.32 22.46
CA ARG A 201 -1.02 5.92 21.15
C ARG A 201 -0.06 5.02 20.36
N CYS A 202 0.98 4.53 21.01
CA CYS A 202 1.95 3.63 20.43
C CYS A 202 1.29 2.34 19.90
N ARG A 203 0.45 1.67 20.71
CA ARG A 203 -0.29 0.48 20.29
C ARG A 203 -1.22 0.74 19.10
N ALA A 204 -1.95 1.85 19.11
CA ALA A 204 -2.87 2.19 18.03
C ALA A 204 -2.14 2.35 16.69
N HIS A 205 -1.04 3.08 16.69
CA HIS A 205 -0.22 3.30 15.50
C HIS A 205 0.45 2.02 15.00
N HIS A 206 1.10 1.27 15.89
CA HIS A 206 1.79 0.04 15.52
C HIS A 206 0.84 -1.08 15.06
N ARG A 207 -0.41 -1.14 15.54
CA ARG A 207 -1.43 -2.03 14.97
C ARG A 207 -1.73 -1.75 13.50
N MET A 208 -1.73 -0.49 13.10
CA MET A 208 -1.84 -0.12 11.69
C MET A 208 -0.61 -0.64 10.92
N LEU A 209 0.59 -0.32 11.38
CA LEU A 209 1.84 -0.71 10.71
C LEU A 209 1.99 -2.23 10.63
N GLU A 210 1.61 -2.98 11.68
CA GLU A 210 1.69 -4.43 11.72
C GLU A 210 0.86 -5.10 10.61
N SER A 211 -0.33 -4.59 10.32
CA SER A 211 -1.17 -5.15 9.26
C SER A 211 -0.56 -4.98 7.88
N TYR A 212 0.01 -3.80 7.59
CA TYR A 212 0.77 -3.58 6.35
C TYR A 212 2.04 -4.43 6.32
N ALA A 213 2.78 -4.47 7.42
CA ALA A 213 4.01 -5.25 7.52
C ALA A 213 3.76 -6.76 7.29
N ARG A 214 2.72 -7.34 7.85
CA ARG A 214 2.35 -8.74 7.60
C ARG A 214 1.99 -8.99 6.14
N HIS A 215 1.23 -8.10 5.54
CA HIS A 215 0.86 -8.21 4.13
C HIS A 215 2.08 -8.10 3.20
N ASP A 216 2.97 -7.13 3.47
CA ASP A 216 4.06 -6.76 2.57
C ASP A 216 5.32 -7.60 2.78
N TYR A 217 5.63 -8.02 4.03
CA TYR A 217 6.90 -8.66 4.35
C TYR A 217 6.88 -10.17 4.21
N GLU A 218 5.74 -10.83 4.41
CA GLU A 218 5.64 -12.28 4.27
C GLU A 218 6.10 -12.78 2.89
N PRO A 219 5.66 -12.19 1.76
CA PRO A 219 6.11 -12.63 0.43
C PRO A 219 7.55 -12.25 0.09
N LEU A 220 8.19 -11.31 0.81
CA LEU A 220 9.56 -10.86 0.50
C LEU A 220 10.65 -11.49 1.38
N VAL A 221 10.27 -12.12 2.50
CA VAL A 221 11.25 -12.66 3.46
C VAL A 221 12.24 -13.65 2.80
N ASP A 222 11.78 -14.39 1.79
CA ASP A 222 12.61 -15.32 1.02
C ASP A 222 13.74 -14.64 0.23
N GLY A 223 13.54 -13.39 -0.12
CA GLY A 223 14.49 -12.56 -0.87
C GLY A 223 15.52 -11.85 0.00
N LEU A 224 15.40 -11.90 1.32
CA LEU A 224 16.36 -11.24 2.21
C LEU A 224 17.73 -11.94 2.14
N PRO A 225 18.82 -11.17 2.21
CA PRO A 225 20.18 -11.73 2.12
C PRO A 225 20.64 -12.32 3.47
N ILE A 226 19.85 -13.21 4.08
CA ILE A 226 20.14 -13.79 5.40
C ILE A 226 20.59 -15.23 5.24
N GLN A 227 21.56 -15.63 6.05
CA GLN A 227 22.08 -17.00 6.13
C GLN A 227 21.83 -17.58 7.52
N PRO A 228 21.71 -18.91 7.65
CA PRO A 228 21.63 -19.54 8.95
C PRO A 228 22.81 -19.18 9.86
N GLY A 229 22.51 -18.72 11.08
CA GLY A 229 23.53 -18.31 12.05
C GLY A 229 23.92 -16.82 11.99
N ASP A 230 23.40 -16.04 11.04
CA ASP A 230 23.62 -14.59 11.00
C ASP A 230 23.09 -13.90 12.26
N ILE A 231 23.79 -12.87 12.72
CA ILE A 231 23.26 -11.85 13.62
C ILE A 231 22.57 -10.79 12.77
N VAL A 232 21.27 -10.67 12.94
CA VAL A 232 20.41 -9.75 12.17
C VAL A 232 19.95 -8.61 13.07
N VAL A 233 20.06 -7.38 12.60
CA VAL A 233 19.54 -6.18 13.25
C VAL A 233 18.43 -5.59 12.37
N ASP A 234 17.21 -5.55 12.87
CA ASP A 234 16.05 -4.87 12.29
C ASP A 234 15.97 -3.47 12.92
N ALA A 235 16.55 -2.48 12.27
CA ALA A 235 16.68 -1.14 12.78
C ALA A 235 15.43 -0.29 12.44
N GLY A 236 14.73 0.20 13.45
CA GLY A 236 13.41 0.81 13.32
C GLY A 236 12.34 -0.24 13.07
N GLY A 237 12.54 -1.47 13.56
CA GLY A 237 11.67 -2.62 13.27
C GLY A 237 10.31 -2.58 13.98
N GLY A 238 9.98 -1.51 14.69
CA GLY A 238 8.68 -1.34 15.36
C GLY A 238 8.43 -2.45 16.37
N THR A 239 7.27 -3.08 16.27
CA THR A 239 6.90 -4.22 17.12
C THR A 239 7.55 -5.54 16.70
N GLY A 240 8.46 -5.55 15.73
CA GLY A 240 9.25 -6.72 15.34
C GLY A 240 8.54 -7.67 14.38
N THR A 241 7.63 -7.20 13.55
CA THR A 241 6.92 -8.06 12.58
C THR A 241 7.87 -8.71 11.61
N LEU A 242 8.78 -7.95 10.95
CA LEU A 242 9.77 -8.49 10.04
C LEU A 242 10.79 -9.37 10.78
N ALA A 243 11.28 -8.89 11.91
CA ALA A 243 12.20 -9.64 12.77
C ALA A 243 11.64 -11.01 13.16
N SER A 244 10.33 -11.10 13.48
CA SER A 244 9.66 -12.36 13.82
C SER A 244 9.59 -13.32 12.64
N LEU A 245 9.31 -12.84 11.44
CA LEU A 245 9.33 -13.64 10.20
C LEU A 245 10.75 -14.16 9.91
N VAL A 246 11.76 -13.32 10.12
CA VAL A 246 13.17 -13.70 9.98
C VAL A 246 13.56 -14.78 10.98
N ALA A 247 13.23 -14.60 12.26
CA ALA A 247 13.54 -15.58 13.31
C ALA A 247 12.84 -16.92 13.08
N ALA A 248 11.60 -16.91 12.58
CA ALA A 248 10.87 -18.12 12.24
C ALA A 248 11.52 -18.88 11.06
N LYS A 249 12.00 -18.13 10.06
CA LYS A 249 12.62 -18.73 8.86
C LYS A 249 14.05 -19.20 9.08
N TRP A 250 14.83 -18.47 9.86
CA TRP A 250 16.23 -18.83 10.20
C TRP A 250 16.39 -19.02 11.72
N PRO A 251 15.94 -20.15 12.29
CA PRO A 251 15.91 -20.35 13.75
C PRO A 251 17.28 -20.37 14.42
N SER A 252 18.36 -20.56 13.64
CA SER A 252 19.74 -20.49 14.14
C SER A 252 20.31 -19.06 14.17
N SER A 253 19.60 -18.09 13.59
CA SER A 253 20.04 -16.70 13.58
C SER A 253 19.59 -15.99 14.86
N THR A 254 20.38 -15.00 15.27
CA THR A 254 20.02 -14.13 16.40
C THR A 254 19.46 -12.83 15.85
N VAL A 255 18.22 -12.49 16.18
CA VAL A 255 17.55 -11.32 15.62
C VAL A 255 17.32 -10.28 16.71
N HIS A 256 17.77 -9.06 16.46
CA HIS A 256 17.60 -7.89 17.31
C HIS A 256 16.72 -6.86 16.61
N VAL A 257 15.80 -6.25 17.37
CA VAL A 257 15.04 -5.07 16.93
C VAL A 257 15.56 -3.86 17.66
N LEU A 258 15.97 -2.83 16.94
CA LEU A 258 16.36 -1.53 17.51
C LEU A 258 15.21 -0.55 17.30
N ASP A 259 14.69 -0.01 18.38
CA ASP A 259 13.64 1.02 18.32
C ASP A 259 13.59 1.87 19.61
N LEU A 260 12.74 2.89 19.63
CA LEU A 260 12.56 3.79 20.77
C LEU A 260 12.01 3.05 22.00
N PRO A 261 12.33 3.49 23.22
CA PRO A 261 11.89 2.84 24.46
C PRO A 261 10.37 2.63 24.56
N GLY A 262 9.59 3.62 24.11
CA GLY A 262 8.13 3.52 24.11
C GLY A 262 7.60 2.41 23.21
N VAL A 263 8.27 2.13 22.10
CA VAL A 263 7.94 1.04 21.17
C VAL A 263 8.31 -0.31 21.77
N ALA A 264 9.49 -0.43 22.37
CA ALA A 264 9.94 -1.64 23.04
C ALA A 264 8.96 -2.10 24.13
N THR A 265 8.37 -1.17 24.88
CA THR A 265 7.36 -1.48 25.91
C THR A 265 6.11 -2.15 25.30
N VAL A 266 5.66 -1.69 24.14
CA VAL A 266 4.50 -2.28 23.43
C VAL A 266 4.88 -3.60 22.76
N ALA A 267 6.09 -3.68 22.22
CA ALA A 267 6.59 -4.87 21.53
C ALA A 267 6.78 -6.08 22.46
N CYS A 268 7.17 -5.87 23.72
CA CYS A 268 7.29 -6.92 24.72
C CYS A 268 5.96 -7.64 25.02
N GLU A 269 4.82 -7.09 24.65
CA GLU A 269 3.53 -7.75 24.70
C GLU A 269 3.39 -8.84 23.58
N LEU A 270 4.22 -8.75 22.54
CA LEU A 270 4.25 -9.69 21.42
C LEU A 270 5.34 -10.72 21.66
N ARG A 271 4.95 -11.98 21.84
CA ARG A 271 5.83 -13.13 22.17
C ARG A 271 6.63 -13.59 20.95
N ALA A 272 7.58 -12.80 20.49
CA ALA A 272 8.47 -13.22 19.40
C ALA A 272 9.85 -13.63 19.94
N PRO A 273 10.54 -14.60 19.30
CA PRO A 273 11.91 -14.97 19.67
C PRO A 273 12.92 -13.93 19.13
N VAL A 274 12.71 -12.66 19.45
CA VAL A 274 13.57 -11.55 19.06
C VAL A 274 14.01 -10.74 20.27
N HIS A 275 15.18 -10.12 20.18
CA HIS A 275 15.74 -9.31 21.24
C HIS A 275 15.48 -7.83 20.95
N PHE A 276 14.76 -7.15 21.84
CA PHE A 276 14.57 -5.71 21.72
C PHE A 276 15.72 -4.94 22.38
N VAL A 277 16.18 -3.92 21.68
CA VAL A 277 17.24 -3.01 22.14
C VAL A 277 16.72 -1.59 22.00
N GLU A 278 16.49 -0.96 23.13
CA GLU A 278 16.05 0.42 23.20
C GLU A 278 17.18 1.35 22.77
N THR A 279 16.99 2.07 21.67
CA THR A 279 17.97 3.03 21.18
C THR A 279 17.31 4.04 20.24
N ASN A 280 17.94 5.22 20.14
CA ASN A 280 17.68 6.12 19.02
C ASN A 280 18.57 5.70 17.85
N LEU A 281 18.02 5.55 16.67
CA LEU A 281 18.75 5.07 15.48
C LEU A 281 19.91 6.00 15.08
N PHE A 282 19.90 7.27 15.50
CA PHE A 282 20.99 8.20 15.24
C PHE A 282 22.16 8.09 16.23
N ASP A 283 21.97 7.38 17.33
CA ASP A 283 23.03 7.08 18.29
C ASP A 283 23.87 5.88 17.83
N PRO A 284 25.05 5.63 18.41
CA PRO A 284 25.83 4.42 18.15
C PRO A 284 25.06 3.17 18.54
N TRP A 285 24.96 2.20 17.62
CA TRP A 285 24.27 0.93 17.91
C TRP A 285 25.17 0.00 18.72
N PRO A 286 24.62 -0.64 19.79
CA PRO A 286 25.43 -1.48 20.68
C PRO A 286 25.68 -2.89 20.16
N ILE A 287 25.32 -3.20 18.90
CA ILE A 287 25.36 -4.53 18.31
C ILE A 287 26.09 -4.47 16.98
N SER A 288 26.97 -5.48 16.74
CA SER A 288 27.56 -5.72 15.42
C SER A 288 26.80 -6.86 14.73
N ALA A 289 26.41 -6.64 13.47
CA ALA A 289 25.54 -7.50 12.70
C ALA A 289 26.17 -8.05 11.44
N ASP A 290 25.77 -9.24 11.03
CA ASP A 290 26.04 -9.80 9.71
C ASP A 290 25.08 -9.20 8.67
N VAL A 291 23.84 -8.90 9.09
CA VAL A 291 22.81 -8.26 8.27
C VAL A 291 22.11 -7.15 9.06
N VAL A 292 22.01 -5.97 8.47
CA VAL A 292 21.14 -4.89 8.94
C VAL A 292 19.94 -4.80 8.01
N LEU A 293 18.74 -4.80 8.57
CA LEU A 293 17.48 -4.52 7.88
C LEU A 293 17.07 -3.06 8.16
N LEU A 294 16.67 -2.36 7.11
CA LEU A 294 16.03 -1.04 7.16
C LEU A 294 14.75 -1.14 6.33
N ALA A 295 13.65 -1.48 7.01
CA ALA A 295 12.36 -1.75 6.35
C ALA A 295 11.38 -0.62 6.64
N ARG A 296 11.08 0.19 5.61
CA ARG A 296 10.21 1.36 5.75
C ARG A 296 10.72 2.36 6.80
N VAL A 297 12.02 2.65 6.75
CA VAL A 297 12.72 3.52 7.68
C VAL A 297 13.37 4.71 6.97
N LEU A 298 14.09 4.47 5.87
CA LEU A 298 14.83 5.55 5.19
C LEU A 298 13.90 6.57 4.55
N HIS A 299 12.70 6.17 4.18
CA HIS A 299 11.71 7.05 3.59
C HIS A 299 11.14 8.08 4.56
N ASP A 300 11.26 7.85 5.86
CA ASP A 300 10.80 8.79 6.88
C ASP A 300 11.75 10.01 7.06
N TRP A 301 12.88 9.99 6.38
CA TRP A 301 13.95 10.97 6.57
C TRP A 301 14.33 11.66 5.26
N ASP A 302 14.76 12.92 5.37
CA ASP A 302 15.45 13.62 4.29
C ASP A 302 16.80 12.93 3.93
N ASP A 303 17.45 13.34 2.85
CA ASP A 303 18.68 12.69 2.41
C ASP A 303 19.83 12.83 3.41
N PRO A 304 20.08 13.99 4.05
CA PRO A 304 21.09 14.12 5.09
C PRO A 304 20.91 13.13 6.25
N ASP A 305 19.69 12.99 6.77
CA ASP A 305 19.41 12.11 7.89
C ASP A 305 19.39 10.63 7.45
N ALA A 306 18.86 10.30 6.26
CA ALA A 306 18.96 8.96 5.69
C ALA A 306 20.42 8.52 5.51
N ILE A 307 21.32 9.41 5.05
CA ILE A 307 22.76 9.14 4.94
C ILE A 307 23.37 8.87 6.32
N ARG A 308 23.01 9.67 7.34
CA ARG A 308 23.47 9.44 8.73
C ARG A 308 23.06 8.05 9.23
N LEU A 309 21.83 7.63 9.00
CA LEU A 309 21.33 6.30 9.36
C LEU A 309 22.12 5.20 8.62
N LEU A 310 22.34 5.37 7.32
CA LEU A 310 23.14 4.41 6.52
C LEU A 310 24.57 4.32 7.01
N VAL A 311 25.18 5.43 7.45
CA VAL A 311 26.52 5.44 8.08
C VAL A 311 26.49 4.66 9.41
N ARG A 312 25.45 4.83 10.24
CA ARG A 312 25.28 4.05 11.46
C ARG A 312 25.14 2.57 11.18
N ALA A 313 24.27 2.21 10.23
CA ALA A 313 24.08 0.83 9.78
C ALA A 313 25.42 0.21 9.28
N ARG A 314 26.18 0.94 8.47
CA ARG A 314 27.50 0.50 7.99
C ARG A 314 28.49 0.24 9.13
N HIS A 315 28.53 1.13 10.13
CA HIS A 315 29.43 0.97 11.28
C HIS A 315 29.06 -0.22 12.18
N ALA A 316 27.80 -0.64 12.16
CA ALA A 316 27.33 -1.82 12.89
C ALA A 316 27.62 -3.13 12.12
N LEU A 317 28.04 -3.07 10.84
CA LEU A 317 28.34 -4.28 10.09
C LEU A 317 29.65 -4.92 10.55
N LYS A 318 29.63 -6.24 10.69
CA LYS A 318 30.84 -7.06 10.74
C LYS A 318 31.55 -7.09 9.38
N PRO A 319 32.84 -7.51 9.32
CA PRO A 319 33.49 -7.74 8.05
C PRO A 319 32.68 -8.70 7.14
N GLY A 320 32.40 -8.27 5.91
CA GLY A 320 31.54 -9.02 4.97
C GLY A 320 30.03 -8.88 5.20
N GLY A 321 29.62 -8.09 6.17
CA GLY A 321 28.21 -7.80 6.45
C GLY A 321 27.55 -6.99 5.34
N ARG A 322 26.20 -6.95 5.35
CA ARG A 322 25.36 -6.34 4.32
C ARG A 322 24.12 -5.66 4.90
N ILE A 323 23.60 -4.70 4.17
CA ILE A 323 22.36 -3.99 4.53
C ILE A 323 21.27 -4.41 3.53
N ALA A 324 20.10 -4.78 4.03
CA ALA A 324 18.90 -4.96 3.21
C ALA A 324 17.92 -3.81 3.51
N ILE A 325 17.64 -3.03 2.48
CA ILE A 325 16.68 -1.92 2.52
C ILE A 325 15.41 -2.44 1.87
N VAL A 326 14.28 -2.32 2.58
CA VAL A 326 12.95 -2.75 2.13
C VAL A 326 12.08 -1.52 2.01
N GLU A 327 11.96 -0.98 0.79
CA GLU A 327 11.29 0.29 0.55
C GLU A 327 10.46 0.25 -0.74
N MET A 328 9.48 1.14 -0.85
CA MET A 328 8.92 1.48 -2.14
C MET A 328 9.99 2.24 -2.95
N VAL A 329 10.18 1.82 -4.20
CA VAL A 329 11.12 2.48 -5.11
C VAL A 329 10.33 3.11 -6.23
N LEU A 330 10.38 4.43 -6.33
CA LEU A 330 9.71 5.18 -7.38
C LEU A 330 10.30 4.84 -8.75
N ASP A 331 9.48 4.88 -9.78
CA ASP A 331 9.95 4.75 -11.15
C ASP A 331 10.63 6.05 -11.61
N GLU A 332 11.69 5.92 -12.41
CA GLU A 332 12.49 7.05 -12.88
C GLU A 332 11.72 8.01 -13.82
N ASP A 333 10.64 7.55 -14.42
CA ASP A 333 9.77 8.31 -15.31
C ASP A 333 8.66 9.09 -14.57
N GLY A 334 8.61 8.98 -13.24
CA GLY A 334 7.69 9.73 -12.39
C GLY A 334 6.25 9.22 -12.36
N HIS A 335 5.99 8.01 -12.88
CA HIS A 335 4.66 7.40 -12.82
C HIS A 335 4.44 6.61 -11.53
N GLY A 336 3.47 7.02 -10.72
CA GLY A 336 3.07 6.34 -9.48
C GLY A 336 3.84 6.77 -8.23
N GLY A 337 3.25 6.51 -7.07
CA GLY A 337 3.85 6.77 -5.75
C GLY A 337 3.80 8.21 -5.24
N GLY A 338 3.43 9.19 -6.07
CA GLY A 338 3.48 10.61 -5.70
C GLY A 338 2.62 10.99 -4.49
N LEU A 339 1.44 10.37 -4.31
CA LEU A 339 0.61 10.62 -3.12
C LEU A 339 1.26 10.07 -1.84
N CYS A 340 1.97 8.93 -1.94
CA CYS A 340 2.71 8.37 -0.81
C CYS A 340 3.90 9.27 -0.46
N ASP A 341 4.63 9.77 -1.47
CA ASP A 341 5.74 10.72 -1.28
C ASP A 341 5.28 12.00 -0.59
N LEU A 342 4.16 12.60 -1.03
CA LEU A 342 3.57 13.76 -0.36
C LEU A 342 3.08 13.45 1.07
N HIS A 343 2.63 12.21 1.32
CA HIS A 343 2.24 11.79 2.66
C HIS A 343 3.46 11.80 3.60
N LEU A 344 4.60 11.26 3.16
CA LEU A 344 5.83 11.28 3.94
C LEU A 344 6.31 12.71 4.19
N LEU A 345 6.31 13.57 3.16
CA LEU A 345 6.64 14.97 3.33
C LEU A 345 5.78 15.64 4.42
N ALA A 346 4.45 15.41 4.39
CA ALA A 346 3.54 16.04 5.35
C ALA A 346 3.67 15.46 6.77
N VAL A 347 3.99 14.18 6.93
CA VAL A 347 3.95 13.45 8.21
C VAL A 347 5.30 13.44 8.91
N THR A 348 6.37 13.15 8.18
CA THR A 348 7.73 12.96 8.74
C THR A 348 8.73 13.97 8.22
N GLY A 349 8.43 14.67 7.12
CA GLY A 349 9.41 15.45 6.36
C GLY A 349 10.31 14.60 5.47
N GLY A 350 9.99 13.31 5.38
CA GLY A 350 10.71 12.32 4.56
C GLY A 350 10.29 12.31 3.09
N ARG A 351 10.72 11.26 2.38
CA ARG A 351 10.46 11.13 0.95
C ARG A 351 10.61 9.71 0.44
N GLU A 352 9.83 9.36 -0.57
CA GLU A 352 10.13 8.18 -1.37
C GLU A 352 11.29 8.47 -2.34
N ARG A 353 11.96 7.42 -2.79
CA ARG A 353 13.18 7.55 -3.62
C ARG A 353 13.13 6.67 -4.85
N THR A 354 13.71 7.18 -5.94
CA THR A 354 14.03 6.36 -7.11
C THR A 354 15.25 5.48 -6.84
N ARG A 355 15.52 4.53 -7.72
CA ARG A 355 16.75 3.72 -7.63
C ARG A 355 18.01 4.60 -7.65
N ARG A 356 18.05 5.63 -8.50
CA ARG A 356 19.20 6.56 -8.56
C ARG A 356 19.39 7.34 -7.28
N ASP A 357 18.31 7.73 -6.63
CA ASP A 357 18.39 8.38 -5.31
C ASP A 357 18.99 7.44 -4.27
N PHE A 358 18.58 6.16 -4.24
CA PHE A 358 19.19 5.17 -3.35
C PHE A 358 20.67 4.98 -3.65
N GLU A 359 21.09 4.85 -4.91
CA GLU A 359 22.50 4.73 -5.30
C GLU A 359 23.30 5.96 -4.82
N ARG A 360 22.73 7.16 -4.91
CA ARG A 360 23.37 8.41 -4.47
C ARG A 360 23.54 8.46 -2.94
N ILE A 361 22.52 8.18 -2.15
CA ILE A 361 22.63 8.21 -0.67
C ILE A 361 23.48 7.07 -0.14
N LEU A 362 23.46 5.89 -0.77
CA LEU A 362 24.35 4.78 -0.46
C LEU A 362 25.81 5.16 -0.72
N GLY A 363 26.12 5.73 -1.88
CA GLY A 363 27.46 6.20 -2.22
C GLY A 363 27.97 7.24 -1.23
N ALA A 364 27.14 8.20 -0.82
CA ALA A 364 27.47 9.19 0.18
C ALA A 364 27.74 8.57 1.58
N ALA A 365 27.12 7.43 1.88
CA ALA A 365 27.36 6.68 3.13
C ALA A 365 28.55 5.69 3.04
N GLY A 366 29.27 5.63 1.90
CA GLY A 366 30.35 4.65 1.66
C GLY A 366 29.86 3.21 1.47
N LEU A 367 28.70 3.09 0.87
CA LEU A 367 28.03 1.84 0.52
C LEU A 367 27.83 1.77 -1.00
N ARG A 368 27.69 0.57 -1.54
CA ARG A 368 27.29 0.35 -2.93
C ARG A 368 26.11 -0.59 -3.01
N LEU A 369 25.17 -0.32 -3.93
CA LEU A 369 24.07 -1.22 -4.23
C LEU A 369 24.64 -2.46 -4.95
N THR A 370 24.35 -3.65 -4.44
CA THR A 370 24.86 -4.92 -4.99
C THR A 370 23.75 -5.74 -5.65
N ARG A 371 22.51 -5.61 -5.21
CA ARG A 371 21.35 -6.33 -5.73
C ARG A 371 20.08 -5.52 -5.52
N GLU A 372 19.19 -5.59 -6.47
CA GLU A 372 17.79 -5.16 -6.35
C GLU A 372 16.89 -6.35 -6.69
N GLN A 373 15.86 -6.55 -5.91
CA GLN A 373 14.86 -7.59 -6.13
C GLN A 373 13.47 -6.99 -6.04
N ARG A 374 12.69 -7.16 -7.11
CA ARG A 374 11.24 -6.90 -7.08
C ARG A 374 10.55 -8.04 -6.34
N THR A 375 9.52 -7.71 -5.60
CA THR A 375 8.69 -8.67 -4.86
C THR A 375 7.26 -8.64 -5.39
N PRO A 376 6.43 -9.64 -5.07
CA PRO A 376 5.00 -9.56 -5.35
C PRO A 376 4.27 -8.44 -4.57
N ALA A 377 4.88 -7.98 -3.46
CA ALA A 377 4.39 -6.86 -2.68
C ALA A 377 4.88 -5.50 -3.22
N LEU A 378 4.36 -4.41 -2.65
CA LEU A 378 4.74 -3.05 -3.04
C LEU A 378 6.24 -2.74 -2.83
N PRO A 379 6.87 -3.09 -1.68
CA PRO A 379 8.29 -2.79 -1.48
C PRO A 379 9.21 -3.66 -2.32
N ARG A 380 10.37 -3.10 -2.67
CA ARG A 380 11.52 -3.83 -3.24
C ARG A 380 12.56 -4.12 -2.17
N VAL A 381 13.39 -5.11 -2.39
CA VAL A 381 14.56 -5.39 -1.54
C VAL A 381 15.80 -4.89 -2.26
N LEU A 382 16.46 -3.89 -1.68
CA LEU A 382 17.74 -3.35 -2.13
C LEU A 382 18.84 -3.87 -1.18
N VAL A 383 19.87 -4.54 -1.71
CA VAL A 383 20.98 -5.04 -0.91
C VAL A 383 22.21 -4.18 -1.17
N ALA A 384 22.79 -3.66 -0.11
CA ALA A 384 24.00 -2.85 -0.15
C ALA A 384 25.12 -3.46 0.71
N ALA A 385 26.36 -3.20 0.31
CA ALA A 385 27.56 -3.60 1.03
C ALA A 385 28.53 -2.41 1.10
N PRO A 386 29.50 -2.42 2.02
CA PRO A 386 30.60 -1.45 2.02
C PRO A 386 31.28 -1.37 0.64
N ALA A 387 31.60 -0.14 0.19
CA ALA A 387 32.19 0.14 -1.12
C ALA A 387 33.65 -0.32 -1.21
#